data_a3c1a1ff87c6cf2a6c3b48645040c76c
#
_entry.id   a3c1a1ff87c6cf2a6c3b48645040c76c
#
_cell.length_a   1.000
_cell.length_b   1.000
_cell.length_c   1.000
_cell.angle_alpha   90.00
_cell.angle_beta   90.00
_cell.angle_gamma   90.00
#
_symmetry.space_group_name_H-M   'P 1'
#
loop_
_entity.id
_entity.type
_entity.pdbx_description
1 polymer ?
#
loop_
_entity_poly.entity_id
_entity_poly.type
_entity_poly.pdbx_seq_one_letter_code
_entity_poly.pdbx_strand_id
1 'polypeptide(L)'
;MAFCVKNWRQILLVLLLGLTCNWVSADPKSKQLLDGMTARLASYKSYEIAFDFSMHGAANIAGTVVVSGNRYRVTMPDLEIYCDGKVCQTYVPSNNEVTIESLDPNGNNFFAYFIRFLRLYDQDFNHIYRGTQLHAGKNLEVVRLTPKSSDSEFSSIQLELDPTTKLPVKASFTIRNESDPMGISVRNLKPNVPVSATMFTFDRSK
;
A
#
# COMPACT_ATOMS: atom_id res chain seq x y z
N MET A 1 -49.91 -46.25 28.05
CA MET A 1 -49.77 -45.00 27.29
C MET A 1 -48.42 -45.00 26.60
N ALA A 2 -48.41 -45.27 25.30
CA ALA A 2 -47.22 -45.31 24.51
C ALA A 2 -47.03 -43.95 23.83
N PHE A 3 -45.98 -43.23 24.18
CA PHE A 3 -45.65 -41.98 23.48
C PHE A 3 -44.60 -42.30 22.39
N CYS A 4 -44.98 -41.93 21.20
CA CYS A 4 -44.40 -42.22 19.90
C CYS A 4 -43.06 -41.49 19.68
N VAL A 5 -41.96 -42.27 19.63
CA VAL A 5 -40.62 -41.76 19.25
C VAL A 5 -40.49 -41.90 17.73
N LYS A 6 -41.07 -40.93 17.00
CA LYS A 6 -41.05 -41.01 15.51
C LYS A 6 -40.40 -39.83 14.79
N ASN A 7 -39.80 -38.88 15.48
CA ASN A 7 -39.28 -37.67 14.81
C ASN A 7 -37.81 -37.34 15.06
N TRP A 8 -37.01 -38.22 15.63
CA TRP A 8 -35.58 -37.91 15.89
C TRP A 8 -34.71 -37.97 14.64
N ARG A 9 -35.06 -38.73 13.63
CA ARG A 9 -34.28 -38.83 12.38
C ARG A 9 -34.42 -37.62 11.49
N GLN A 10 -35.49 -36.81 11.60
CA GLN A 10 -35.71 -35.60 10.83
C GLN A 10 -35.03 -34.38 11.45
N ILE A 11 -34.79 -34.35 12.75
CA ILE A 11 -34.09 -33.25 13.45
C ILE A 11 -32.57 -33.30 13.19
N LEU A 12 -32.01 -34.51 12.99
CA LEU A 12 -30.59 -34.69 12.68
C LEU A 12 -30.20 -34.24 11.26
N LEU A 13 -31.17 -34.16 10.32
CA LEU A 13 -30.92 -33.79 8.92
C LEU A 13 -30.91 -32.25 8.71
N VAL A 14 -31.52 -31.50 9.62
CA VAL A 14 -31.58 -30.01 9.54
C VAL A 14 -30.37 -29.38 10.17
N LEU A 15 -29.63 -30.04 11.05
CA LEU A 15 -28.44 -29.51 11.74
C LEU A 15 -27.15 -29.61 10.93
N LEU A 16 -27.16 -30.31 9.76
CA LEU A 16 -25.98 -30.49 8.89
C LEU A 16 -25.89 -29.47 7.75
N LEU A 17 -26.86 -28.59 7.59
CA LEU A 17 -26.91 -27.59 6.50
C LEU A 17 -26.46 -26.16 6.94
N GLY A 18 -25.97 -25.97 8.15
CA GLY A 18 -25.69 -24.64 8.72
C GLY A 18 -24.24 -24.24 8.83
N LEU A 19 -23.27 -25.03 8.39
CA LEU A 19 -21.83 -24.70 8.45
C LEU A 19 -21.24 -24.46 7.05
N THR A 20 -21.84 -23.56 6.27
CA THR A 20 -21.07 -22.90 5.23
C THR A 20 -20.16 -21.88 5.93
N CYS A 21 -19.00 -22.35 6.42
CA CYS A 21 -17.88 -21.46 6.69
C CYS A 21 -17.61 -20.69 5.39
N ASN A 22 -18.06 -19.45 5.34
CA ASN A 22 -17.54 -18.50 4.36
C ASN A 22 -16.06 -18.27 4.71
N TRP A 23 -15.22 -19.18 4.24
CA TRP A 23 -13.80 -18.91 4.15
C TRP A 23 -13.70 -17.70 3.22
N VAL A 24 -13.36 -16.54 3.76
CA VAL A 24 -12.91 -15.40 2.96
C VAL A 24 -11.58 -15.85 2.35
N SER A 25 -11.70 -16.60 1.26
CA SER A 25 -10.55 -16.98 0.46
C SER A 25 -9.98 -15.69 -0.12
N ALA A 26 -8.72 -15.42 0.17
CA ALA A 26 -8.00 -14.36 -0.53
C ALA A 26 -8.21 -14.57 -2.03
N ASP A 27 -8.62 -13.53 -2.73
CA ASP A 27 -8.89 -13.57 -4.17
C ASP A 27 -7.59 -13.97 -4.92
N PRO A 28 -7.55 -15.14 -5.59
CA PRO A 28 -6.33 -15.66 -6.22
C PRO A 28 -5.74 -14.69 -7.26
N LYS A 29 -6.58 -13.95 -7.97
CA LYS A 29 -6.15 -12.99 -8.99
C LYS A 29 -5.47 -11.78 -8.34
N SER A 30 -6.06 -11.21 -7.29
CA SER A 30 -5.45 -10.10 -6.57
C SER A 30 -4.13 -10.52 -5.91
N LYS A 31 -4.06 -11.73 -5.33
CA LYS A 31 -2.82 -12.26 -4.78
C LYS A 31 -1.74 -12.39 -5.84
N GLN A 32 -2.04 -12.97 -6.98
CA GLN A 32 -1.09 -13.12 -8.08
C GLN A 32 -0.52 -11.77 -8.55
N LEU A 33 -1.36 -10.74 -8.65
CA LEU A 33 -0.96 -9.40 -9.07
C LEU A 33 -0.03 -8.75 -8.04
N LEU A 34 -0.39 -8.82 -6.77
CA LEU A 34 0.39 -8.21 -5.68
C LEU A 34 1.70 -8.95 -5.43
N ASP A 35 1.72 -10.29 -5.47
CA ASP A 35 2.95 -11.07 -5.41
C ASP A 35 3.88 -10.73 -6.58
N GLY A 36 3.32 -10.60 -7.78
CA GLY A 36 4.07 -10.20 -8.96
C GLY A 36 4.70 -8.81 -8.82
N MET A 37 3.98 -7.84 -8.28
CA MET A 37 4.48 -6.50 -7.97
C MET A 37 5.61 -6.56 -6.94
N THR A 38 5.38 -7.21 -5.82
CA THR A 38 6.34 -7.32 -4.72
C THR A 38 7.63 -8.00 -5.18
N ALA A 39 7.51 -9.11 -5.90
CA ALA A 39 8.65 -9.82 -6.46
C ALA A 39 9.43 -8.95 -7.48
N ARG A 40 8.72 -8.18 -8.30
CA ARG A 40 9.35 -7.27 -9.27
C ARG A 40 10.14 -6.17 -8.57
N LEU A 41 9.55 -5.49 -7.58
CA LEU A 41 10.25 -4.46 -6.81
C LEU A 41 11.42 -5.03 -6.01
N ALA A 42 11.27 -6.21 -5.40
CA ALA A 42 12.31 -6.89 -4.65
C ALA A 42 13.49 -7.36 -5.52
N SER A 43 13.28 -7.53 -6.83
CA SER A 43 14.36 -7.89 -7.77
C SER A 43 15.36 -6.75 -8.00
N TYR A 44 15.03 -5.52 -7.63
CA TYR A 44 15.90 -4.36 -7.76
C TYR A 44 16.73 -4.14 -6.50
N LYS A 45 18.03 -3.86 -6.66
CA LYS A 45 18.91 -3.45 -5.53
C LYS A 45 18.50 -2.10 -4.96
N SER A 46 18.01 -1.22 -5.83
CA SER A 46 17.48 0.10 -5.55
C SER A 46 16.56 0.53 -6.69
N TYR A 47 15.71 1.50 -6.45
CA TYR A 47 14.91 2.09 -7.52
C TYR A 47 14.51 3.53 -7.17
N GLU A 48 14.30 4.33 -8.21
CA GLU A 48 13.75 5.69 -8.12
C GLU A 48 12.37 5.69 -8.75
N ILE A 49 11.39 6.25 -8.06
CA ILE A 49 10.05 6.54 -8.58
C ILE A 49 9.88 8.04 -8.64
N ALA A 50 9.65 8.59 -9.83
CA ALA A 50 9.11 9.93 -10.00
C ALA A 50 7.58 9.83 -9.99
N PHE A 51 6.92 10.64 -9.17
CA PHE A 51 5.48 10.59 -8.95
C PHE A 51 4.84 11.98 -8.90
N ASP A 52 3.53 12.00 -9.09
CA ASP A 52 2.68 13.13 -8.75
C ASP A 52 1.80 12.74 -7.56
N PHE A 53 1.85 13.53 -6.52
CA PHE A 53 1.01 13.41 -5.34
C PHE A 53 -0.18 14.34 -5.47
N SER A 54 -1.38 13.82 -5.24
CA SER A 54 -2.64 14.57 -5.31
C SER A 54 -3.38 14.50 -3.98
N MET A 55 -3.90 15.66 -3.56
CA MET A 55 -4.87 15.78 -2.47
C MET A 55 -6.07 16.58 -3.00
N HIS A 56 -7.26 16.32 -2.41
CA HIS A 56 -8.46 17.04 -2.83
C HIS A 56 -8.29 18.57 -2.76
N GLY A 57 -8.70 19.25 -3.82
CA GLY A 57 -8.67 20.73 -3.90
C GLY A 57 -7.27 21.35 -4.02
N ALA A 58 -6.19 20.54 -4.03
CA ALA A 58 -4.83 21.03 -4.21
C ALA A 58 -4.27 20.70 -5.59
N ALA A 59 -3.33 21.50 -6.07
CA ALA A 59 -2.56 21.17 -7.26
C ALA A 59 -1.69 19.93 -7.01
N ASN A 60 -1.47 19.13 -8.05
CA ASN A 60 -0.57 17.98 -7.96
C ASN A 60 0.85 18.44 -7.61
N ILE A 61 1.45 17.76 -6.64
CA ILE A 61 2.81 18.03 -6.19
C ILE A 61 3.72 16.95 -6.76
N ALA A 62 4.68 17.37 -7.58
CA ALA A 62 5.68 16.47 -8.14
C ALA A 62 6.70 16.07 -7.07
N GLY A 63 7.07 14.79 -7.04
CA GLY A 63 8.07 14.27 -6.12
C GLY A 63 8.88 13.14 -6.71
N THR A 64 9.90 12.75 -5.97
CA THR A 64 10.70 11.54 -6.22
C THR A 64 10.88 10.75 -4.94
N VAL A 65 10.92 9.43 -5.04
CA VAL A 65 11.34 8.57 -3.95
C VAL A 65 12.43 7.61 -4.45
N VAL A 66 13.53 7.55 -3.72
CA VAL A 66 14.59 6.55 -3.92
C VAL A 66 14.50 5.52 -2.81
N VAL A 67 14.47 4.25 -3.18
CA VAL A 67 14.37 3.12 -2.23
C VAL A 67 15.56 2.18 -2.42
N SER A 68 16.14 1.73 -1.29
CA SER A 68 17.19 0.70 -1.27
C SER A 68 17.04 -0.17 -0.01
N GLY A 69 16.49 -1.36 -0.16
CA GLY A 69 16.11 -2.21 0.98
C GLY A 69 15.08 -1.50 1.87
N ASN A 70 15.41 -1.31 3.15
CA ASN A 70 14.54 -0.61 4.12
C ASN A 70 14.77 0.91 4.17
N ARG A 71 15.73 1.41 3.40
CA ARG A 71 16.09 2.83 3.36
C ARG A 71 15.34 3.51 2.23
N TYR A 72 14.91 4.73 2.47
CA TYR A 72 14.28 5.54 1.43
C TYR A 72 14.54 7.03 1.63
N ARG A 73 14.50 7.78 0.54
CA ARG A 73 14.51 9.24 0.52
C ARG A 73 13.37 9.73 -0.35
N VAL A 74 12.51 10.58 0.20
CA VAL A 74 11.48 11.32 -0.53
C VAL A 74 11.94 12.75 -0.73
N THR A 75 11.70 13.30 -1.91
CA THR A 75 11.97 14.71 -2.20
C THR A 75 10.76 15.30 -2.91
N MET A 76 10.19 16.34 -2.31
CA MET A 76 9.11 17.18 -2.83
C MET A 76 9.50 18.65 -2.61
N PRO A 77 8.80 19.63 -3.22
CA PRO A 77 9.20 21.04 -3.16
C PRO A 77 9.41 21.60 -1.74
N ASP A 78 8.56 21.20 -0.79
CA ASP A 78 8.63 21.69 0.61
C ASP A 78 8.65 20.54 1.61
N LEU A 79 9.14 19.37 1.21
CA LEU A 79 9.26 18.20 2.07
C LEU A 79 10.38 17.29 1.59
N GLU A 80 11.35 17.06 2.46
CA GLU A 80 12.36 16.02 2.25
C GLU A 80 12.32 15.01 3.41
N ILE A 81 12.24 13.71 3.10
CA ILE A 81 12.29 12.65 4.11
C ILE A 81 13.51 11.78 3.84
N TYR A 82 14.30 11.59 4.87
CA TYR A 82 15.48 10.73 4.87
C TYR A 82 15.26 9.61 5.87
N CYS A 83 15.23 8.36 5.42
CA CYS A 83 15.03 7.21 6.29
C CYS A 83 16.12 6.17 6.07
N ASP A 84 16.90 5.90 7.11
CA ASP A 84 18.01 4.94 7.08
C ASP A 84 17.59 3.49 7.36
N GLY A 85 16.28 3.27 7.54
CA GLY A 85 15.66 2.00 7.89
C GLY A 85 15.47 1.78 9.40
N LYS A 86 15.87 2.75 10.24
CA LYS A 86 15.67 2.78 11.70
C LYS A 86 15.09 4.10 12.17
N VAL A 87 15.59 5.19 11.61
CA VAL A 87 15.21 6.56 11.95
C VAL A 87 14.83 7.28 10.67
N CYS A 88 13.73 8.03 10.72
CA CYS A 88 13.32 8.94 9.67
C CYS A 88 13.52 10.39 10.13
N GLN A 89 14.09 11.20 9.25
CA GLN A 89 14.33 12.62 9.42
C GLN A 89 13.53 13.37 8.36
N THR A 90 12.54 14.12 8.79
CA THR A 90 11.66 14.91 7.91
C THR A 90 12.10 16.37 7.99
N TYR A 91 12.51 16.93 6.86
CA TYR A 91 12.92 18.33 6.74
C TYR A 91 11.85 19.10 5.96
N VAL A 92 11.42 20.22 6.53
CA VAL A 92 10.49 21.18 5.92
C VAL A 92 11.26 22.46 5.63
N PRO A 93 11.70 22.69 4.38
CA PRO A 93 12.53 23.86 4.01
C PRO A 93 11.92 25.22 4.36
N SER A 94 10.62 25.39 4.15
CA SER A 94 9.92 26.64 4.45
C SER A 94 10.02 27.08 5.91
N ASN A 95 10.09 26.10 6.85
CA ASN A 95 10.17 26.34 8.28
C ASN A 95 11.60 26.20 8.82
N ASN A 96 12.54 25.70 7.99
CA ASN A 96 13.89 25.27 8.41
C ASN A 96 13.83 24.33 9.61
N GLU A 97 12.90 23.39 9.61
CA GLU A 97 12.63 22.48 10.72
C GLU A 97 12.96 21.03 10.31
N VAL A 98 13.60 20.30 11.24
CA VAL A 98 13.84 18.87 11.10
C VAL A 98 13.17 18.12 12.23
N THR A 99 12.23 17.25 11.90
CA THR A 99 11.65 16.29 12.84
C THR A 99 12.35 14.95 12.71
N ILE A 100 12.73 14.36 13.85
CA ILE A 100 13.44 13.06 13.92
C ILE A 100 12.55 12.07 14.66
N GLU A 101 12.22 10.96 13.99
CA GLU A 101 11.34 9.93 14.53
C GLU A 101 11.97 8.55 14.33
N SER A 102 11.80 7.65 15.31
CA SER A 102 12.07 6.24 15.07
C SER A 102 11.11 5.72 14.02
N LEU A 103 11.59 4.88 13.11
CA LEU A 103 10.73 4.22 12.13
C LEU A 103 9.78 3.27 12.87
N ASP A 104 8.59 3.75 13.18
CA ASP A 104 7.50 2.90 13.67
C ASP A 104 6.77 2.29 12.48
N PRO A 105 6.77 0.96 12.35
CA PRO A 105 6.01 0.30 11.30
C PRO A 105 4.50 0.56 11.34
N ASN A 106 3.97 0.96 12.51
CA ASN A 106 2.57 1.27 12.73
C ASN A 106 2.32 2.79 12.88
N GLY A 107 3.37 3.61 12.70
CA GLY A 107 3.29 5.06 12.84
C GLY A 107 2.57 5.74 11.68
N ASN A 108 2.13 6.98 11.91
CA ASN A 108 1.31 7.78 10.98
C ASN A 108 2.09 8.42 9.82
N ASN A 109 3.32 7.95 9.54
CA ASN A 109 4.10 8.46 8.42
C ASN A 109 3.60 7.83 7.11
N PHE A 110 2.89 8.62 6.29
CA PHE A 110 2.31 8.18 5.03
C PHE A 110 3.32 7.48 4.10
N PHE A 111 4.52 8.04 3.93
CA PHE A 111 5.53 7.45 3.04
C PHE A 111 6.12 6.16 3.62
N ALA A 112 6.32 6.07 4.93
CA ALA A 112 6.72 4.83 5.59
C ALA A 112 5.67 3.73 5.38
N TYR A 113 4.40 4.08 5.56
CA TYR A 113 3.28 3.19 5.32
C TYR A 113 3.20 2.75 3.87
N PHE A 114 3.34 3.67 2.90
CA PHE A 114 3.33 3.36 1.48
C PHE A 114 4.48 2.45 1.06
N ILE A 115 5.71 2.71 1.52
CA ILE A 115 6.87 1.86 1.22
C ILE A 115 6.72 0.46 1.84
N ARG A 116 6.21 0.39 3.07
CA ARG A 116 5.91 -0.89 3.74
C ARG A 116 4.84 -1.66 2.98
N PHE A 117 3.75 -1.00 2.60
CA PHE A 117 2.67 -1.59 1.83
C PHE A 117 3.15 -2.27 0.54
N LEU A 118 4.02 -1.63 -0.24
CA LEU A 118 4.59 -2.20 -1.47
C LEU A 118 5.36 -3.51 -1.23
N ARG A 119 5.72 -3.82 0.02
CA ARG A 119 6.55 -4.98 0.38
C ARG A 119 5.81 -6.03 1.21
N LEU A 120 4.89 -5.63 2.06
CA LEU A 120 4.28 -6.46 3.11
C LEU A 120 2.75 -6.44 3.06
N TYR A 121 2.16 -6.23 1.89
CA TYR A 121 0.71 -6.09 1.74
C TYR A 121 -0.09 -7.25 2.38
N ASP A 122 0.40 -8.48 2.28
CA ASP A 122 -0.32 -9.68 2.72
C ASP A 122 -0.46 -9.77 4.25
N GLN A 123 0.45 -9.15 5.00
CA GLN A 123 0.39 -9.11 6.46
C GLN A 123 -0.70 -8.16 6.96
N ASP A 124 -0.82 -6.99 6.34
CA ASP A 124 -1.58 -5.86 6.86
C ASP A 124 -2.94 -5.66 6.18
N PHE A 125 -3.17 -6.31 5.01
CA PHE A 125 -4.37 -6.05 4.20
C PHE A 125 -5.13 -7.31 3.78
N ASN A 126 -6.44 -7.19 3.73
CA ASN A 126 -7.29 -8.01 2.88
C ASN A 126 -7.32 -7.38 1.49
N HIS A 127 -7.39 -8.17 0.44
CA HIS A 127 -7.34 -7.68 -0.92
C HIS A 127 -8.34 -8.39 -1.83
N ILE A 128 -8.87 -7.65 -2.83
CA ILE A 128 -9.81 -8.16 -3.81
C ILE A 128 -9.52 -7.53 -5.18
N TYR A 129 -9.61 -8.34 -6.22
CA TYR A 129 -9.53 -7.86 -7.60
C TYR A 129 -10.82 -7.13 -8.01
N ARG A 130 -10.68 -5.99 -8.67
CA ARG A 130 -11.80 -5.12 -9.07
C ARG A 130 -11.99 -5.01 -10.57
N GLY A 131 -11.28 -5.83 -11.36
CA GLY A 131 -11.32 -5.77 -12.81
C GLY A 131 -10.23 -4.91 -13.41
N THR A 132 -10.46 -4.41 -14.61
CA THR A 132 -9.53 -3.55 -15.34
C THR A 132 -10.10 -2.15 -15.49
N GLN A 133 -9.21 -1.16 -15.53
CA GLN A 133 -9.55 0.24 -15.79
C GLN A 133 -8.67 0.78 -16.90
N LEU A 134 -9.27 1.51 -17.86
CA LEU A 134 -8.52 2.18 -18.92
C LEU A 134 -7.88 3.46 -18.37
N HIS A 135 -6.56 3.54 -18.47
CA HIS A 135 -5.78 4.72 -18.07
C HIS A 135 -4.76 5.04 -19.16
N ALA A 136 -4.81 6.26 -19.71
CA ALA A 136 -3.89 6.71 -20.77
C ALA A 136 -3.72 5.70 -21.93
N GLY A 137 -4.82 5.05 -22.37
CA GLY A 137 -4.81 4.07 -23.45
C GLY A 137 -4.34 2.66 -23.08
N LYS A 138 -4.05 2.40 -21.79
CA LYS A 138 -3.66 1.08 -21.28
C LYS A 138 -4.72 0.52 -20.34
N ASN A 139 -5.00 -0.77 -20.43
CA ASN A 139 -5.81 -1.46 -19.45
C ASN A 139 -4.94 -1.82 -18.25
N LEU A 140 -5.23 -1.22 -17.10
CA LEU A 140 -4.55 -1.51 -15.84
C LEU A 140 -5.41 -2.47 -15.00
N GLU A 141 -4.75 -3.38 -14.30
CA GLU A 141 -5.39 -4.29 -13.35
C GLU A 141 -5.63 -3.54 -12.03
N VAL A 142 -6.84 -3.61 -11.52
CA VAL A 142 -7.24 -2.89 -10.31
C VAL A 142 -7.40 -3.84 -9.14
N VAL A 143 -6.70 -3.57 -8.06
CA VAL A 143 -6.81 -4.28 -6.79
C VAL A 143 -7.22 -3.29 -5.70
N ARG A 144 -8.25 -3.64 -4.95
CA ARG A 144 -8.63 -2.91 -3.73
C ARG A 144 -8.08 -3.66 -2.52
N LEU A 145 -7.43 -2.91 -1.63
CA LEU A 145 -6.91 -3.39 -0.37
C LEU A 145 -7.66 -2.70 0.78
N THR A 146 -7.92 -3.47 1.83
CA THR A 146 -8.60 -2.99 3.05
C THR A 146 -7.71 -3.36 4.23
N PRO A 147 -7.29 -2.41 5.08
CA PRO A 147 -6.50 -2.71 6.25
C PRO A 147 -7.19 -3.75 7.15
N LYS A 148 -6.42 -4.68 7.71
CA LYS A 148 -6.91 -5.64 8.70
C LYS A 148 -7.11 -4.99 10.07
N SER A 149 -6.27 -3.98 10.40
CA SER A 149 -6.41 -3.21 11.63
C SER A 149 -7.53 -2.18 11.54
N SER A 150 -8.37 -2.12 12.56
CA SER A 150 -9.37 -1.06 12.75
C SER A 150 -8.75 0.31 13.02
N ASP A 151 -7.51 0.33 13.53
CA ASP A 151 -6.81 1.55 13.95
C ASP A 151 -6.08 2.24 12.80
N SER A 152 -6.10 1.64 11.60
CA SER A 152 -5.55 2.26 10.41
C SER A 152 -6.29 3.55 10.07
N GLU A 153 -5.56 4.62 9.77
CA GLU A 153 -6.11 5.89 9.25
C GLU A 153 -6.78 5.70 7.89
N PHE A 154 -6.34 4.70 7.12
CA PHE A 154 -6.91 4.40 5.81
C PHE A 154 -8.07 3.43 5.93
N SER A 155 -9.14 3.70 5.21
CA SER A 155 -10.28 2.78 5.05
C SER A 155 -10.08 1.84 3.87
N SER A 156 -9.38 2.29 2.81
CA SER A 156 -9.03 1.45 1.66
C SER A 156 -7.90 2.06 0.82
N ILE A 157 -7.23 1.19 0.08
CA ILE A 157 -6.28 1.57 -0.97
C ILE A 157 -6.76 0.94 -2.27
N GLN A 158 -6.84 1.73 -3.33
CA GLN A 158 -7.00 1.21 -4.69
C GLN A 158 -5.66 1.30 -5.40
N LEU A 159 -5.18 0.16 -5.89
CA LEU A 159 -3.92 0.05 -6.61
C LEU A 159 -4.19 -0.33 -8.06
N GLU A 160 -3.61 0.42 -8.98
CA GLU A 160 -3.67 0.18 -10.42
C GLU A 160 -2.30 -0.30 -10.89
N LEU A 161 -2.25 -1.50 -11.46
CA LEU A 161 -1.03 -2.19 -11.87
C LEU A 161 -0.98 -2.37 -13.39
N ASP A 162 0.16 -2.11 -13.98
CA ASP A 162 0.42 -2.49 -15.38
C ASP A 162 0.62 -4.02 -15.46
N PRO A 163 -0.23 -4.76 -16.18
CA PRO A 163 -0.18 -6.21 -16.25
C PRO A 163 1.11 -6.74 -16.89
N THR A 164 1.76 -5.94 -17.74
CA THR A 164 2.98 -6.31 -18.46
C THR A 164 4.22 -6.16 -17.58
N THR A 165 4.39 -4.97 -16.98
CA THR A 165 5.55 -4.66 -16.14
C THR A 165 5.40 -5.16 -14.71
N LYS A 166 4.15 -5.41 -14.26
CA LYS A 166 3.76 -5.72 -12.88
C LYS A 166 4.08 -4.60 -11.90
N LEU A 167 4.26 -3.37 -12.38
CA LEU A 167 4.60 -2.23 -11.57
C LEU A 167 3.35 -1.38 -11.27
N PRO A 168 3.32 -0.68 -10.13
CA PRO A 168 2.24 0.23 -9.81
C PRO A 168 2.29 1.45 -10.76
N VAL A 169 1.12 1.85 -11.25
CA VAL A 169 0.92 3.05 -12.06
C VAL A 169 0.23 4.12 -11.24
N LYS A 170 -0.73 3.72 -10.40
CA LYS A 170 -1.46 4.63 -9.53
C LYS A 170 -1.85 3.94 -8.23
N ALA A 171 -1.83 4.69 -7.15
CA ALA A 171 -2.39 4.31 -5.86
C ALA A 171 -3.29 5.42 -5.34
N SER A 172 -4.51 5.08 -4.90
CA SER A 172 -5.46 6.01 -4.29
C SER A 172 -5.77 5.54 -2.87
N PHE A 173 -5.62 6.43 -1.90
CA PHE A 173 -5.76 6.16 -0.48
C PHE A 173 -6.99 6.88 0.05
N THR A 174 -7.99 6.14 0.52
CA THR A 174 -9.14 6.72 1.19
C THR A 174 -8.87 6.79 2.69
N ILE A 175 -8.83 8.00 3.23
CA ILE A 175 -8.67 8.25 4.67
C ILE A 175 -10.02 7.98 5.35
N ARG A 176 -9.96 7.43 6.55
CA ARG A 176 -11.17 7.18 7.34
C ARG A 176 -11.82 8.50 7.73
N ASN A 177 -13.13 8.62 7.53
CA ASN A 177 -13.93 9.83 7.76
C ASN A 177 -13.64 11.01 6.80
N GLU A 178 -12.85 10.81 5.74
CA GLU A 178 -12.69 11.78 4.68
C GLU A 178 -13.36 11.28 3.39
N SER A 179 -13.95 12.19 2.62
CA SER A 179 -14.63 11.85 1.36
C SER A 179 -13.68 11.72 0.19
N ASP A 180 -12.57 12.44 0.25
CA ASP A 180 -11.68 12.61 -0.88
C ASP A 180 -10.37 11.83 -0.71
N PRO A 181 -10.02 10.96 -1.67
CA PRO A 181 -8.81 10.17 -1.58
C PRO A 181 -7.56 11.01 -1.87
N MET A 182 -6.47 10.69 -1.18
CA MET A 182 -5.12 11.06 -1.63
C MET A 182 -4.68 10.13 -2.75
N GLY A 183 -3.84 10.62 -3.67
CA GLY A 183 -3.37 9.84 -4.80
C GLY A 183 -1.86 9.96 -5.02
N ILE A 184 -1.26 8.86 -5.48
CA ILE A 184 0.08 8.83 -6.06
C ILE A 184 -0.05 8.30 -7.48
N SER A 185 0.39 9.07 -8.47
CA SER A 185 0.51 8.64 -9.86
C SER A 185 1.98 8.51 -10.24
N VAL A 186 2.40 7.33 -10.69
CA VAL A 186 3.79 7.06 -11.07
C VAL A 186 4.04 7.60 -12.46
N ARG A 187 4.97 8.56 -12.59
CA ARG A 187 5.41 9.09 -13.90
C ARG A 187 6.49 8.21 -14.53
N ASN A 188 7.41 7.76 -13.71
CA ASN A 188 8.53 6.92 -14.15
C ASN A 188 9.10 6.10 -13.00
N LEU A 189 9.64 4.91 -13.32
CA LEU A 189 10.40 4.08 -12.39
C LEU A 189 11.72 3.69 -13.04
N LYS A 190 12.84 4.02 -12.38
CA LYS A 190 14.20 3.66 -12.80
C LYS A 190 14.75 2.61 -11.82
N PRO A 191 14.99 1.37 -12.27
CA PRO A 191 15.59 0.34 -11.43
C PRO A 191 17.10 0.51 -11.29
N ASN A 192 17.64 -0.02 -10.18
CA ASN A 192 19.07 -0.13 -9.90
C ASN A 192 19.85 1.19 -10.00
N VAL A 193 19.22 2.29 -9.52
CA VAL A 193 19.91 3.59 -9.46
C VAL A 193 21.08 3.53 -8.45
N PRO A 194 22.20 4.23 -8.72
CA PRO A 194 23.30 4.28 -7.76
C PRO A 194 22.87 5.01 -6.49
N VAL A 195 23.21 4.43 -5.33
CA VAL A 195 22.89 4.98 -4.02
C VAL A 195 24.13 5.02 -3.13
N SER A 196 24.36 6.14 -2.43
CA SER A 196 25.37 6.26 -1.38
C SER A 196 24.77 6.00 0.00
N ALA A 197 25.61 5.69 0.98
CA ALA A 197 25.15 5.53 2.36
C ALA A 197 24.57 6.84 2.94
N THR A 198 25.13 7.99 2.55
CA THR A 198 24.72 9.33 3.01
C THR A 198 23.41 9.82 2.36
N MET A 199 22.95 9.18 1.30
CA MET A 199 21.71 9.58 0.60
C MET A 199 20.47 9.54 1.51
N PHE A 200 20.48 8.69 2.52
CA PHE A 200 19.35 8.39 3.39
C PHE A 200 19.45 9.04 4.77
N THR A 201 20.38 9.97 4.94
CA THR A 201 20.61 10.72 6.18
C THR A 201 20.60 12.21 5.86
N PHE A 202 19.88 12.98 6.66
CA PHE A 202 19.87 14.44 6.52
C PHE A 202 21.23 15.05 6.88
N ASP A 203 21.74 15.93 6.03
CA ASP A 203 22.94 16.69 6.29
C ASP A 203 22.58 17.94 7.08
N ARG A 204 23.01 17.98 8.36
CA ARG A 204 22.73 19.10 9.28
C ARG A 204 23.52 20.37 8.96
N SER A 205 24.40 20.33 7.98
CA SER A 205 25.14 21.54 7.53
C SER A 205 24.38 22.37 6.49
N LYS A 206 23.20 21.92 6.10
CA LYS A 206 22.30 22.63 5.17
C LYS A 206 21.61 23.81 5.83
#